data_8a12d97cca54fc969b12f796945585d7
#
_entry.id   8a12d97cca54fc969b12f796945585d7
#
_cell.length_a   1.000
_cell.length_b   1.000
_cell.length_c   1.000
_cell.angle_alpha   90.00
_cell.angle_beta   90.00
_cell.angle_gamma   90.00
#
_symmetry.space_group_name_H-M   'P 1'
#
loop_
_entity.id
_entity.type
_entity.pdbx_description
1 polymer ?
#
loop_
_entity_poly.entity_id
_entity_poly.type
_entity_poly.pdbx_seq_one_letter_code
_entity_poly.pdbx_strand_id
1 'polypeptide(L)'
;HKAIECASQLGIKHIRFTGGEPTVRKGLLSLIERTAQTPGIESVALTTNAILLPGMAADLKAAGLSRVNISLDTLDTEQYRFITRLGNLDDALKGIEAALSAGLFPVKLNTVVVRSLNQDLLSFARLTVDAPLHVRFIEYMPIGNGDDCGGCGWGPADVVPAKEIIETISAQAQSIGLGSLQPAIATPDGWGPAQYYRLPGAQGTVGVISAISNHFCASCNRLRLTADGKIKPCLFSDTEYDIRSALRKGSEEEVLSVFKAALFH
;
A
#
# COMPACT_ATOMS: atom_id res chain seq x y z
N HIS A 1 4.29 -19.97 -5.66
CA HIS A 1 3.97 -20.50 -4.34
C HIS A 1 5.23 -20.98 -3.62
N LYS A 2 6.10 -21.78 -4.24
CA LYS A 2 7.36 -22.27 -3.64
C LYS A 2 8.18 -21.18 -2.92
N ALA A 3 8.25 -19.96 -3.48
CA ALA A 3 8.91 -18.83 -2.82
C ALA A 3 8.24 -18.43 -1.50
N ILE A 4 6.90 -18.53 -1.41
CA ILE A 4 6.15 -18.20 -0.20
C ILE A 4 6.35 -19.26 0.87
N GLU A 5 6.38 -20.54 0.49
CA GLU A 5 6.68 -21.67 1.39
C GLU A 5 8.08 -21.52 2.00
N CYS A 6 9.09 -21.23 1.18
CA CYS A 6 10.45 -20.99 1.68
C CYS A 6 10.53 -19.71 2.56
N ALA A 7 9.83 -18.65 2.18
CA ALA A 7 9.79 -17.42 2.97
C ALA A 7 9.14 -17.65 4.35
N SER A 8 8.08 -18.45 4.42
CA SER A 8 7.42 -18.84 5.66
C SER A 8 8.34 -19.60 6.61
N GLN A 9 9.16 -20.52 6.09
CA GLN A 9 10.17 -21.25 6.89
C GLN A 9 11.23 -20.32 7.52
N LEU A 10 11.46 -19.16 6.92
CA LEU A 10 12.34 -18.11 7.45
C LEU A 10 11.63 -17.14 8.39
N GLY A 11 10.38 -17.42 8.78
CA GLY A 11 9.60 -16.61 9.70
C GLY A 11 8.89 -15.41 9.05
N ILE A 12 8.80 -15.33 7.72
CA ILE A 12 7.98 -14.32 7.05
C ILE A 12 6.51 -14.73 7.17
N LYS A 13 5.74 -13.91 7.90
CA LYS A 13 4.35 -14.20 8.30
C LYS A 13 3.31 -13.48 7.45
N HIS A 14 3.71 -12.42 6.74
CA HIS A 14 2.79 -11.51 6.07
C HIS A 14 3.14 -11.35 4.62
N ILE A 15 2.21 -11.69 3.75
CA ILE A 15 2.36 -11.57 2.30
C ILE A 15 1.46 -10.44 1.78
N ARG A 16 2.02 -9.61 0.91
CA ARG A 16 1.25 -8.60 0.20
C ARG A 16 1.44 -8.76 -1.30
N PHE A 17 0.36 -9.05 -1.99
CA PHE A 17 0.35 -9.03 -3.44
C PHE A 17 0.18 -7.60 -3.94
N THR A 18 1.00 -7.24 -4.91
CA THR A 18 1.00 -5.96 -5.61
C THR A 18 1.51 -6.19 -7.05
N GLY A 19 1.90 -5.16 -7.76
CA GLY A 19 2.47 -5.30 -9.10
C GLY A 19 2.21 -4.03 -9.90
N GLY A 20 1.80 -4.15 -11.17
CA GLY A 20 0.97 -3.15 -11.82
C GLY A 20 -0.41 -3.19 -11.14
N GLU A 21 -1.37 -3.89 -11.74
CA GLU A 21 -2.64 -4.15 -11.04
C GLU A 21 -2.80 -5.67 -10.83
N PRO A 22 -2.75 -6.17 -9.57
CA PRO A 22 -2.78 -7.61 -9.32
C PRO A 22 -4.14 -8.25 -9.65
N THR A 23 -5.25 -7.50 -9.61
CA THR A 23 -6.60 -8.02 -9.85
C THR A 23 -6.83 -8.48 -11.30
N VAL A 24 -6.02 -8.01 -12.25
CA VAL A 24 -6.07 -8.49 -13.64
C VAL A 24 -5.35 -9.82 -13.86
N ARG A 25 -4.60 -10.31 -12.83
CA ARG A 25 -3.82 -11.52 -12.96
C ARG A 25 -4.71 -12.77 -12.93
N LYS A 26 -4.65 -13.58 -14.00
CA LYS A 26 -5.31 -14.89 -14.02
C LYS A 26 -4.80 -15.77 -12.88
N GLY A 27 -5.72 -16.41 -12.15
CA GLY A 27 -5.40 -17.29 -11.02
C GLY A 27 -5.01 -16.56 -9.73
N LEU A 28 -5.33 -15.28 -9.58
CA LEU A 28 -5.07 -14.55 -8.33
C LEU A 28 -5.79 -15.19 -7.14
N LEU A 29 -7.06 -15.57 -7.28
CA LEU A 29 -7.85 -16.21 -6.21
C LEU A 29 -7.17 -17.48 -5.69
N SER A 30 -6.81 -18.40 -6.60
CA SER A 30 -6.10 -19.63 -6.23
C SER A 30 -4.72 -19.36 -5.61
N LEU A 31 -4.03 -18.30 -6.03
CA LEU A 31 -2.75 -17.91 -5.40
C LEU A 31 -2.96 -17.40 -3.98
N ILE A 32 -3.98 -16.57 -3.74
CA ILE A 32 -4.34 -16.05 -2.41
C ILE A 32 -4.73 -17.21 -1.48
N GLU A 33 -5.62 -18.11 -1.95
CA GLU A 33 -6.06 -19.27 -1.19
C GLU A 33 -4.88 -20.15 -0.75
N ARG A 34 -4.03 -20.55 -1.69
CA ARG A 34 -2.83 -21.34 -1.38
C ARG A 34 -1.86 -20.61 -0.45
N THR A 35 -1.76 -19.29 -0.56
CA THR A 35 -0.92 -18.49 0.32
C THR A 35 -1.51 -18.44 1.73
N ALA A 36 -2.81 -18.23 1.86
CA ALA A 36 -3.49 -18.21 3.16
C ALA A 36 -3.44 -19.57 3.89
N GLN A 37 -3.38 -20.65 3.14
CA GLN A 37 -3.25 -22.02 3.66
C GLN A 37 -1.79 -22.42 3.95
N THR A 38 -0.79 -21.62 3.56
CA THR A 38 0.61 -21.94 3.81
C THR A 38 0.92 -21.86 5.31
N PRO A 39 1.44 -22.93 5.94
CA PRO A 39 1.81 -22.91 7.36
C PRO A 39 2.76 -21.76 7.69
N GLY A 40 2.51 -21.04 8.78
CA GLY A 40 3.30 -19.89 9.21
C GLY A 40 2.91 -18.55 8.58
N ILE A 41 2.07 -18.52 7.55
CA ILE A 41 1.50 -17.27 7.03
C ILE A 41 0.29 -16.86 7.87
N GLU A 42 0.35 -15.70 8.49
CA GLU A 42 -0.68 -15.16 9.37
C GLU A 42 -1.64 -14.20 8.65
N SER A 43 -1.20 -13.53 7.59
CA SER A 43 -2.06 -12.63 6.83
C SER A 43 -1.63 -12.44 5.39
N VAL A 44 -2.64 -12.32 4.53
CA VAL A 44 -2.49 -12.02 3.10
C VAL A 44 -3.16 -10.68 2.82
N ALA A 45 -2.44 -9.76 2.21
CA ALA A 45 -2.94 -8.44 1.83
C ALA A 45 -2.82 -8.22 0.32
N LEU A 46 -3.62 -7.31 -0.20
CA LEU A 46 -3.58 -6.89 -1.60
C LEU A 46 -3.39 -5.37 -1.67
N THR A 47 -2.60 -4.90 -2.64
CA THR A 47 -2.57 -3.48 -3.03
C THR A 47 -3.12 -3.37 -4.44
N THR A 48 -4.17 -2.58 -4.64
CA THR A 48 -4.94 -2.51 -5.88
C THR A 48 -5.45 -1.09 -6.15
N ASN A 49 -5.80 -0.78 -7.39
CA ASN A 49 -6.55 0.42 -7.75
C ASN A 49 -8.07 0.31 -7.48
N ALA A 50 -8.52 -0.83 -6.98
CA ALA A 50 -9.88 -1.17 -6.58
C ALA A 50 -10.93 -1.32 -7.72
N ILE A 51 -10.62 -0.97 -8.96
CA ILE A 51 -11.60 -0.93 -10.07
C ILE A 51 -12.33 -2.28 -10.27
N LEU A 52 -11.64 -3.40 -10.08
CA LEU A 52 -12.24 -4.73 -10.25
C LEU A 52 -12.80 -5.33 -8.94
N LEU A 53 -12.65 -4.68 -7.80
CA LEU A 53 -13.14 -5.20 -6.51
C LEU A 53 -14.67 -5.44 -6.48
N PRO A 54 -15.54 -4.63 -7.13
CA PRO A 54 -16.98 -4.91 -7.11
C PRO A 54 -17.34 -6.32 -7.58
N GLY A 55 -16.59 -6.86 -8.54
CA GLY A 55 -16.83 -8.20 -9.08
C GLY A 55 -16.08 -9.33 -8.37
N MET A 56 -15.22 -9.06 -7.39
CA MET A 56 -14.35 -10.11 -6.83
C MET A 56 -14.04 -9.97 -5.33
N ALA A 57 -14.50 -8.92 -4.64
CA ALA A 57 -14.14 -8.69 -3.24
C ALA A 57 -14.60 -9.82 -2.31
N ALA A 58 -15.81 -10.36 -2.53
CA ALA A 58 -16.34 -11.49 -1.77
C ALA A 58 -15.51 -12.77 -1.99
N ASP A 59 -15.16 -13.07 -3.24
CA ASP A 59 -14.35 -14.25 -3.58
C ASP A 59 -12.93 -14.12 -3.03
N LEU A 60 -12.34 -12.92 -3.07
CA LEU A 60 -11.04 -12.63 -2.45
C LEU A 60 -11.07 -12.86 -0.95
N LYS A 61 -12.14 -12.42 -0.27
CA LYS A 61 -12.34 -12.67 1.16
C LYS A 61 -12.49 -14.16 1.46
N ALA A 62 -13.29 -14.87 0.69
CA ALA A 62 -13.47 -16.31 0.82
C ALA A 62 -12.17 -17.10 0.57
N ALA A 63 -11.31 -16.64 -0.35
CA ALA A 63 -9.99 -17.19 -0.61
C ALA A 63 -8.96 -16.92 0.52
N GLY A 64 -9.33 -16.16 1.56
CA GLY A 64 -8.46 -15.88 2.70
C GLY A 64 -7.72 -14.55 2.63
N LEU A 65 -8.10 -13.63 1.73
CA LEU A 65 -7.56 -12.28 1.76
C LEU A 65 -7.97 -11.58 3.05
N SER A 66 -7.01 -11.10 3.82
CA SER A 66 -7.26 -10.47 5.11
C SER A 66 -7.71 -9.03 4.94
N ARG A 67 -7.02 -8.25 4.13
CA ARG A 67 -7.19 -6.79 3.99
C ARG A 67 -6.72 -6.25 2.65
N VAL A 68 -7.17 -5.03 2.34
CA VAL A 68 -6.76 -4.33 1.12
C VAL A 68 -6.12 -2.98 1.42
N ASN A 69 -5.15 -2.63 0.58
CA ASN A 69 -4.66 -1.26 0.43
C ASN A 69 -5.08 -0.78 -0.96
N ILE A 70 -5.77 0.32 -1.02
CA ILE A 70 -6.27 0.89 -2.26
C ILE A 70 -5.45 2.13 -2.59
N SER A 71 -4.90 2.18 -3.79
CA SER A 71 -4.18 3.35 -4.28
C SER A 71 -5.19 4.33 -4.87
N LEU A 72 -5.27 5.53 -4.26
CA LEU A 72 -6.18 6.58 -4.66
C LEU A 72 -5.54 7.94 -4.36
N ASP A 73 -5.04 8.61 -5.39
CA ASP A 73 -4.22 9.82 -5.20
C ASP A 73 -5.04 11.11 -5.24
N THR A 74 -6.30 11.07 -5.66
CA THR A 74 -7.20 12.23 -5.69
C THR A 74 -8.66 11.82 -5.63
N LEU A 75 -9.51 12.72 -5.13
CA LEU A 75 -10.98 12.63 -5.16
C LEU A 75 -11.59 13.57 -6.22
N ASP A 76 -10.77 14.26 -6.98
CA ASP A 76 -11.18 15.05 -8.13
C ASP A 76 -11.18 14.20 -9.39
N THR A 77 -12.30 14.19 -10.13
CA THR A 77 -12.50 13.31 -11.30
C THR A 77 -11.55 13.64 -12.46
N GLU A 78 -11.30 14.93 -12.71
CA GLU A 78 -10.43 15.34 -13.81
C GLU A 78 -8.98 15.05 -13.47
N GLN A 79 -8.57 15.34 -12.23
CA GLN A 79 -7.25 15.04 -11.73
C GLN A 79 -7.01 13.52 -11.69
N TYR A 80 -8.00 12.70 -11.29
CA TYR A 80 -7.93 11.25 -11.31
C TYR A 80 -7.68 10.73 -12.72
N ARG A 81 -8.43 11.26 -13.71
CA ARG A 81 -8.25 10.92 -15.11
C ARG A 81 -6.87 11.33 -15.64
N PHE A 82 -6.39 12.51 -15.22
CA PHE A 82 -5.03 12.96 -15.58
C PHE A 82 -3.95 12.01 -15.03
N ILE A 83 -4.01 11.64 -13.74
CA ILE A 83 -3.02 10.78 -13.08
C ILE A 83 -3.07 9.36 -13.66
N THR A 84 -4.27 8.78 -13.81
CA THR A 84 -4.45 7.39 -14.22
C THR A 84 -4.51 7.20 -15.74
N ARG A 85 -4.66 8.29 -16.49
CA ARG A 85 -4.83 8.36 -17.95
C ARG A 85 -6.15 7.77 -18.47
N LEU A 86 -6.56 6.61 -17.97
CA LEU A 86 -7.74 5.87 -18.44
C LEU A 86 -8.75 5.57 -17.34
N GLY A 87 -8.43 5.90 -16.08
CA GLY A 87 -9.26 5.53 -14.94
C GLY A 87 -10.52 6.38 -14.81
N ASN A 88 -11.55 5.80 -14.19
CA ASN A 88 -12.75 6.47 -13.75
C ASN A 88 -12.78 6.43 -12.21
N LEU A 89 -12.91 7.59 -11.57
CA LEU A 89 -12.93 7.70 -10.12
C LEU A 89 -14.10 6.94 -9.49
N ASP A 90 -15.28 6.98 -10.11
CA ASP A 90 -16.47 6.29 -9.61
C ASP A 90 -16.26 4.79 -9.48
N ASP A 91 -15.49 4.17 -10.39
CA ASP A 91 -15.20 2.74 -10.32
C ASP A 91 -14.27 2.41 -9.15
N ALA A 92 -13.31 3.28 -8.85
CA ALA A 92 -12.46 3.12 -7.67
C ALA A 92 -13.26 3.30 -6.37
N LEU A 93 -14.18 4.27 -6.31
CA LEU A 93 -15.06 4.49 -5.14
C LEU A 93 -15.99 3.30 -4.92
N LYS A 94 -16.62 2.75 -5.96
CA LYS A 94 -17.40 1.49 -5.88
C LYS A 94 -16.55 0.33 -5.37
N GLY A 95 -15.27 0.29 -5.76
CA GLY A 95 -14.34 -0.71 -5.27
C GLY A 95 -14.03 -0.59 -3.77
N ILE A 96 -13.98 0.64 -3.23
CA ILE A 96 -13.85 0.88 -1.79
C ILE A 96 -15.09 0.36 -1.05
N GLU A 97 -16.28 0.68 -1.55
CA GLU A 97 -17.55 0.20 -0.98
C GLU A 97 -17.64 -1.33 -1.01
N ALA A 98 -17.22 -1.95 -2.10
CA ALA A 98 -17.18 -3.41 -2.22
C ALA A 98 -16.21 -4.05 -1.22
N ALA A 99 -15.04 -3.44 -0.99
CA ALA A 99 -14.08 -3.91 0.00
C ALA A 99 -14.63 -3.83 1.43
N LEU A 100 -15.30 -2.72 1.78
CA LEU A 100 -15.95 -2.55 3.08
C LEU A 100 -17.07 -3.58 3.26
N SER A 101 -17.95 -3.73 2.27
CA SER A 101 -19.08 -4.66 2.30
C SER A 101 -18.65 -6.12 2.39
N ALA A 102 -17.52 -6.48 1.77
CA ALA A 102 -16.95 -7.83 1.85
C ALA A 102 -16.19 -8.10 3.17
N GLY A 103 -16.02 -7.11 4.04
CA GLY A 103 -15.30 -7.26 5.29
C GLY A 103 -13.79 -7.44 5.13
N LEU A 104 -13.17 -6.82 4.11
CA LEU A 104 -11.73 -6.82 3.88
C LEU A 104 -11.02 -5.78 4.78
N PHE A 105 -11.22 -5.89 6.10
CA PHE A 105 -10.71 -4.92 7.08
C PHE A 105 -9.27 -5.20 7.52
N PRO A 106 -8.51 -4.13 7.82
CA PRO A 106 -8.79 -2.72 7.59
C PRO A 106 -8.65 -2.34 6.11
N VAL A 107 -9.59 -1.53 5.59
CA VAL A 107 -9.46 -0.90 4.27
C VAL A 107 -8.60 0.34 4.42
N LYS A 108 -7.46 0.34 3.72
CA LYS A 108 -6.47 1.43 3.76
C LYS A 108 -6.38 2.11 2.40
N LEU A 109 -6.65 3.41 2.35
CA LEU A 109 -6.42 4.22 1.16
C LEU A 109 -4.99 4.78 1.21
N ASN A 110 -4.23 4.60 0.16
CA ASN A 110 -2.89 5.16 -0.01
C ASN A 110 -2.96 6.31 -1.00
N THR A 111 -2.51 7.47 -0.57
CA THR A 111 -2.48 8.69 -1.36
C THR A 111 -1.05 9.22 -1.36
N VAL A 112 -0.39 9.23 -2.51
CA VAL A 112 0.90 9.90 -2.66
C VAL A 112 0.66 11.39 -2.78
N VAL A 113 1.26 12.18 -1.90
CA VAL A 113 1.07 13.63 -1.88
C VAL A 113 2.15 14.28 -2.71
N VAL A 114 1.73 14.99 -3.75
CA VAL A 114 2.59 15.71 -4.71
C VAL A 114 2.23 17.18 -4.70
N ARG A 115 3.19 18.06 -4.43
CA ARG A 115 2.95 19.50 -4.26
C ARG A 115 2.24 20.14 -5.44
N SER A 116 2.72 19.86 -6.65
CA SER A 116 2.15 20.42 -7.88
C SER A 116 0.74 19.94 -8.19
N LEU A 117 0.28 18.83 -7.61
CA LEU A 117 -1.10 18.37 -7.76
C LEU A 117 -2.10 19.14 -6.89
N ASN A 118 -1.65 19.81 -5.83
CA ASN A 118 -2.51 20.55 -4.91
C ASN A 118 -3.76 19.76 -4.49
N GLN A 119 -3.56 18.53 -4.06
CA GLN A 119 -4.63 17.57 -3.71
C GLN A 119 -5.43 18.06 -2.50
N ASP A 120 -6.73 17.81 -2.49
CA ASP A 120 -7.61 18.11 -1.36
C ASP A 120 -7.43 17.06 -0.24
N LEU A 121 -6.46 17.31 0.63
CA LEU A 121 -6.11 16.40 1.73
C LEU A 121 -7.22 16.32 2.79
N LEU A 122 -7.97 17.41 2.99
CA LEU A 122 -9.07 17.45 3.95
C LEU A 122 -10.21 16.53 3.54
N SER A 123 -10.61 16.54 2.27
CA SER A 123 -11.67 15.66 1.78
C SER A 123 -11.30 14.19 1.96
N PHE A 124 -10.05 13.80 1.75
CA PHE A 124 -9.56 12.47 2.09
C PHE A 124 -9.67 12.17 3.59
N ALA A 125 -9.21 13.09 4.44
CA ALA A 125 -9.28 12.91 5.89
C ALA A 125 -10.73 12.76 6.38
N ARG A 126 -11.69 13.48 5.77
CA ARG A 126 -13.12 13.39 6.08
C ARG A 126 -13.71 12.01 5.82
N LEU A 127 -13.20 11.24 4.85
CA LEU A 127 -13.65 9.86 4.63
C LEU A 127 -13.49 8.97 5.87
N THR A 128 -12.58 9.34 6.78
CA THR A 128 -12.37 8.60 8.02
C THR A 128 -13.40 8.91 9.10
N VAL A 129 -14.19 9.97 8.95
CA VAL A 129 -15.19 10.39 9.95
C VAL A 129 -16.38 9.43 9.93
N ASP A 130 -16.95 9.22 8.74
CA ASP A 130 -18.22 8.50 8.57
C ASP A 130 -18.05 7.01 8.25
N ALA A 131 -16.81 6.56 7.99
CA ALA A 131 -16.53 5.16 7.64
C ALA A 131 -15.25 4.67 8.32
N PRO A 132 -15.13 3.35 8.58
CA PRO A 132 -13.94 2.74 9.16
C PRO A 132 -12.81 2.62 8.11
N LEU A 133 -12.53 3.73 7.44
CA LEU A 133 -11.47 3.86 6.46
C LEU A 133 -10.20 4.43 7.10
N HIS A 134 -9.06 3.97 6.63
CA HIS A 134 -7.76 4.45 7.08
C HIS A 134 -7.03 5.09 5.91
N VAL A 135 -7.04 6.41 5.84
CA VAL A 135 -6.34 7.17 4.80
C VAL A 135 -4.88 7.33 5.17
N ARG A 136 -3.97 6.97 4.28
CA ARG A 136 -2.52 7.10 4.48
C ARG A 136 -1.91 8.01 3.43
N PHE A 137 -1.48 9.16 3.84
CA PHE A 137 -0.71 10.07 3.02
C PHE A 137 0.76 9.64 3.00
N ILE A 138 1.32 9.54 1.83
CA ILE A 138 2.69 9.09 1.59
C ILE A 138 3.45 10.24 0.94
N GLU A 139 4.58 10.63 1.53
CA GLU A 139 5.46 11.58 0.89
C GLU A 139 5.87 11.07 -0.49
N TYR A 140 5.77 11.92 -1.51
CA TYR A 140 6.28 11.59 -2.83
C TYR A 140 7.75 11.23 -2.76
N MET A 141 8.13 10.11 -3.38
CA MET A 141 9.50 9.64 -3.44
C MET A 141 10.02 9.81 -4.87
N PRO A 142 10.92 10.76 -5.13
CA PRO A 142 11.55 10.92 -6.44
C PRO A 142 12.54 9.77 -6.69
N ILE A 143 12.03 8.62 -7.14
CA ILE A 143 12.80 7.43 -7.47
C ILE A 143 12.96 7.39 -8.99
N GLY A 144 14.16 7.09 -9.48
CA GLY A 144 14.46 7.07 -10.91
C GLY A 144 15.00 8.41 -11.43
N ASN A 145 15.22 8.50 -12.73
CA ASN A 145 15.87 9.64 -13.38
C ASN A 145 14.89 10.77 -13.79
N GLY A 146 13.76 10.92 -13.10
CA GLY A 146 12.77 11.97 -13.39
C GLY A 146 11.86 11.71 -14.60
N ASP A 147 12.29 10.88 -15.54
CA ASP A 147 11.50 10.52 -16.74
C ASP A 147 10.59 9.29 -16.51
N ASP A 148 10.78 8.56 -15.41
CA ASP A 148 10.09 7.30 -15.13
C ASP A 148 8.60 7.47 -14.82
N CYS A 149 8.15 8.67 -14.48
CA CYS A 149 6.72 8.99 -14.29
C CYS A 149 5.98 9.25 -15.61
N GLY A 150 6.62 8.96 -16.76
CA GLY A 150 5.98 9.11 -18.06
C GLY A 150 5.68 10.56 -18.46
N GLY A 151 6.55 11.50 -18.04
CA GLY A 151 6.47 12.92 -18.44
C GLY A 151 5.64 13.80 -17.50
N CYS A 152 5.36 13.38 -16.25
CA CYS A 152 4.67 14.22 -15.28
C CYS A 152 5.50 15.38 -14.73
N GLY A 153 6.83 15.38 -14.96
CA GLY A 153 7.72 16.49 -14.59
C GLY A 153 7.93 16.66 -13.07
N TRP A 154 7.50 15.67 -12.25
CA TRP A 154 7.65 15.76 -10.80
C TRP A 154 9.08 15.49 -10.35
N GLY A 155 9.54 16.24 -9.36
CA GLY A 155 10.90 16.17 -8.86
C GLY A 155 11.00 16.39 -7.34
N PRO A 156 12.19 16.60 -6.80
CA PRO A 156 12.40 16.85 -5.37
C PRO A 156 11.59 18.02 -4.81
N ALA A 157 11.28 19.03 -5.63
CA ALA A 157 10.47 20.19 -5.25
C ALA A 157 8.99 19.82 -4.98
N ASP A 158 8.52 18.68 -5.49
CA ASP A 158 7.16 18.20 -5.32
C ASP A 158 6.94 17.41 -4.03
N VAL A 159 7.99 17.19 -3.25
CA VAL A 159 7.88 16.54 -1.94
C VAL A 159 7.15 17.47 -0.98
N VAL A 160 6.09 16.94 -0.35
CA VAL A 160 5.38 17.59 0.75
C VAL A 160 5.72 16.82 2.02
N PRO A 161 6.46 17.44 2.99
CA PRO A 161 6.84 16.76 4.22
C PRO A 161 5.63 16.32 5.06
N ALA A 162 5.77 15.20 5.77
CA ALA A 162 4.71 14.64 6.63
C ALA A 162 4.17 15.67 7.64
N LYS A 163 5.03 16.49 8.20
CA LYS A 163 4.65 17.57 9.13
C LYS A 163 3.71 18.57 8.46
N GLU A 164 4.03 19.02 7.25
CA GLU A 164 3.21 19.96 6.47
C GLU A 164 1.83 19.35 6.14
N ILE A 165 1.77 18.06 5.81
CA ILE A 165 0.51 17.33 5.57
C ILE A 165 -0.38 17.39 6.82
N ILE A 166 0.18 17.07 7.99
CA ILE A 166 -0.56 17.06 9.26
C ILE A 166 -1.05 18.47 9.63
N GLU A 167 -0.20 19.48 9.49
CA GLU A 167 -0.52 20.87 9.80
C GLU A 167 -1.62 21.40 8.86
N THR A 168 -1.53 21.11 7.57
CA THR A 168 -2.52 21.51 6.58
C THR A 168 -3.89 20.90 6.88
N ILE A 169 -3.96 19.58 7.09
CA ILE A 169 -5.24 18.92 7.42
C ILE A 169 -5.80 19.45 8.74
N SER A 170 -4.96 19.64 9.76
CA SER A 170 -5.41 20.14 11.07
C SER A 170 -5.97 21.54 10.99
N ALA A 171 -5.29 22.45 10.29
CA ALA A 171 -5.75 23.84 10.13
C ALA A 171 -7.08 23.89 9.34
N GLN A 172 -7.17 23.16 8.25
CA GLN A 172 -8.40 23.09 7.43
C GLN A 172 -9.56 22.45 8.21
N ALA A 173 -9.31 21.35 8.95
CA ALA A 173 -10.34 20.69 9.75
C ALA A 173 -10.86 21.60 10.88
N GLN A 174 -9.97 22.36 11.53
CA GLN A 174 -10.37 23.36 12.53
C GLN A 174 -11.24 24.46 11.95
N SER A 175 -10.92 24.95 10.75
CA SER A 175 -11.67 26.04 10.13
C SER A 175 -13.14 25.69 9.82
N ILE A 176 -13.44 24.38 9.70
CA ILE A 176 -14.81 23.88 9.48
C ILE A 176 -15.41 23.19 10.71
N GLY A 177 -14.81 23.33 11.88
CA GLY A 177 -15.34 22.82 13.14
C GLY A 177 -15.12 21.34 13.41
N LEU A 178 -14.31 20.63 12.63
CA LEU A 178 -13.99 19.20 12.85
C LEU A 178 -12.88 18.99 13.89
N GLY A 179 -12.25 20.06 14.38
CA GLY A 179 -11.09 19.98 15.28
C GLY A 179 -9.79 19.60 14.57
N SER A 180 -8.73 19.39 15.33
CA SER A 180 -7.40 19.04 14.80
C SER A 180 -7.14 17.55 14.84
N LEU A 181 -6.20 17.09 14.02
CA LEU A 181 -5.65 15.74 14.11
C LEU A 181 -4.96 15.54 15.47
N GLN A 182 -5.32 14.45 16.15
CA GLN A 182 -4.70 14.02 17.39
C GLN A 182 -3.98 12.69 17.16
N PRO A 183 -2.85 12.41 17.85
CA PRO A 183 -2.21 11.11 17.80
C PRO A 183 -3.22 10.00 18.11
N ALA A 184 -3.28 8.96 17.28
CA ALA A 184 -4.21 7.87 17.48
C ALA A 184 -3.72 6.91 18.56
N ILE A 185 -4.54 6.63 19.58
CA ILE A 185 -4.23 5.68 20.66
C ILE A 185 -4.22 4.25 20.10
N ALA A 186 -5.19 3.91 19.23
CA ALA A 186 -5.27 2.62 18.55
C ALA A 186 -4.96 2.80 17.06
N THR A 187 -4.09 1.95 16.54
CA THR A 187 -3.70 1.93 15.14
C THR A 187 -4.40 0.78 14.40
N PRO A 188 -4.70 0.94 13.12
CA PRO A 188 -5.30 -0.16 12.35
C PRO A 188 -4.31 -1.32 12.20
N ASP A 189 -4.82 -2.54 12.27
CA ASP A 189 -4.03 -3.75 12.07
C ASP A 189 -3.20 -3.72 10.80
N GLY A 190 -2.03 -4.33 10.88
CA GLY A 190 -1.10 -4.47 9.77
C GLY A 190 0.25 -3.80 10.01
N TRP A 191 1.16 -4.10 9.11
CA TRP A 191 2.58 -3.79 9.21
C TRP A 191 2.92 -2.60 8.31
N GLY A 192 3.62 -1.63 8.83
CA GLY A 192 4.05 -0.50 8.02
C GLY A 192 4.48 0.69 8.86
N PRO A 193 5.19 1.65 8.25
CA PRO A 193 5.85 2.76 8.95
C PRO A 193 4.92 3.96 9.18
N ALA A 194 3.61 3.84 8.94
CA ALA A 194 2.69 4.95 9.07
C ALA A 194 2.54 5.37 10.54
N GLN A 195 2.67 6.65 10.82
CA GLN A 195 2.23 7.28 12.05
C GLN A 195 0.76 7.66 11.92
N TYR A 196 -0.06 7.29 12.90
CA TYR A 196 -1.50 7.45 12.82
C TYR A 196 -2.03 8.55 13.71
N TYR A 197 -2.98 9.28 13.18
CA TYR A 197 -3.74 10.36 13.81
C TYR A 197 -5.23 10.11 13.62
N ARG A 198 -6.06 10.83 14.38
CA ARG A 198 -7.51 10.75 14.30
C ARG A 198 -8.13 12.13 14.42
N LEU A 199 -9.13 12.41 13.59
CA LEU A 199 -10.03 13.54 13.79
C LEU A 199 -11.00 13.21 14.93
N PRO A 200 -11.44 14.19 15.71
CA PRO A 200 -12.44 13.98 16.77
C PRO A 200 -13.69 13.28 16.23
N GLY A 201 -14.11 12.21 16.91
CA GLY A 201 -15.29 11.44 16.53
C GLY A 201 -15.15 10.53 15.31
N ALA A 202 -14.00 10.50 14.63
CA ALA A 202 -13.81 9.68 13.44
C ALA A 202 -13.79 8.18 13.76
N GLN A 203 -14.41 7.37 12.90
CA GLN A 203 -14.37 5.91 12.95
C GLN A 203 -13.02 5.36 12.52
N GLY A 204 -12.41 5.96 11.50
CA GLY A 204 -11.13 5.58 10.93
C GLY A 204 -9.96 6.42 11.44
N THR A 205 -8.85 6.40 10.70
CA THR A 205 -7.62 7.13 11.05
C THR A 205 -6.98 7.76 9.83
N VAL A 206 -6.23 8.83 10.07
CA VAL A 206 -5.32 9.45 9.11
C VAL A 206 -3.91 8.98 9.44
N GLY A 207 -3.23 8.33 8.51
CA GLY A 207 -1.84 7.91 8.63
C GLY A 207 -0.92 8.79 7.79
N VAL A 208 0.32 8.96 8.21
CA VAL A 208 1.35 9.64 7.40
C VAL A 208 2.59 8.76 7.31
N ILE A 209 3.15 8.62 6.12
CA ILE A 209 4.36 7.85 5.84
C ILE A 209 5.44 8.83 5.38
N SER A 210 6.37 9.14 6.29
CA SER A 210 7.49 10.06 6.06
C SER A 210 8.67 9.32 5.43
N ALA A 211 8.55 9.01 4.13
CA ALA A 211 9.57 8.24 3.43
C ALA A 211 10.84 9.06 3.16
N ILE A 212 10.74 10.38 3.09
CA ILE A 212 11.81 11.33 2.75
C ILE A 212 12.20 12.17 3.95
N SER A 213 11.24 12.82 4.63
CA SER A 213 11.53 13.76 5.71
C SER A 213 11.97 13.09 7.02
N ASN A 214 11.56 11.84 7.27
CA ASN A 214 11.92 11.08 8.46
C ASN A 214 12.02 9.59 8.15
N HIS A 215 13.18 9.17 7.71
CA HIS A 215 13.43 7.79 7.27
C HIS A 215 13.17 6.77 8.39
N PHE A 216 12.40 5.72 8.05
CA PHE A 216 12.09 4.60 8.94
C PHE A 216 12.91 3.32 8.61
N CYS A 217 14.08 3.48 7.98
CA CYS A 217 14.91 2.37 7.51
C CYS A 217 15.29 1.39 8.62
N ALA A 218 15.63 1.89 9.81
CA ALA A 218 16.02 1.07 10.95
C ALA A 218 14.91 0.10 11.46
N SER A 219 13.64 0.42 11.19
CA SER A 219 12.47 -0.40 11.56
C SER A 219 11.84 -1.12 10.37
N CYS A 220 12.47 -1.04 9.19
CA CYS A 220 11.91 -1.63 7.98
C CYS A 220 12.13 -3.15 7.95
N ASN A 221 11.03 -3.92 7.87
CA ASN A 221 11.03 -5.38 7.85
C ASN A 221 10.44 -5.94 6.55
N ARG A 222 10.69 -5.29 5.41
CA ARG A 222 10.07 -5.65 4.13
C ARG A 222 11.09 -6.17 3.15
N LEU A 223 10.76 -7.30 2.52
CA LEU A 223 11.38 -7.78 1.29
C LEU A 223 10.41 -7.63 0.12
N ARG A 224 10.93 -7.50 -1.07
CA ARG A 224 10.15 -7.49 -2.30
C ARG A 224 10.61 -8.59 -3.22
N LEU A 225 9.66 -9.39 -3.70
CA LEU A 225 9.88 -10.32 -4.81
C LEU A 225 9.27 -9.70 -6.07
N THR A 226 10.10 -9.43 -7.05
CA THR A 226 9.70 -8.85 -8.33
C THR A 226 9.07 -9.88 -9.25
N ALA A 227 8.32 -9.42 -10.26
CA ALA A 227 7.65 -10.31 -11.22
C ALA A 227 8.62 -11.11 -12.09
N ASP A 228 9.82 -10.60 -12.33
CA ASP A 228 10.90 -11.26 -13.06
C ASP A 228 11.77 -12.19 -12.20
N GLY A 229 11.44 -12.33 -10.90
CA GLY A 229 12.04 -13.30 -10.00
C GLY A 229 13.32 -12.83 -9.31
N LYS A 230 13.34 -11.58 -8.85
CA LYS A 230 14.43 -11.03 -8.06
C LYS A 230 13.93 -10.61 -6.67
N ILE A 231 14.76 -10.75 -5.65
CA ILE A 231 14.50 -10.23 -4.32
C ILE A 231 15.23 -8.90 -4.16
N LYS A 232 14.47 -7.84 -3.80
CA LYS A 232 15.00 -6.53 -3.41
C LYS A 232 14.83 -6.33 -1.91
N PRO A 233 15.91 -6.14 -1.15
CA PRO A 233 15.84 -5.85 0.29
C PRO A 233 15.28 -4.45 0.57
N CYS A 234 15.52 -3.48 -0.29
CA CYS A 234 15.07 -2.10 -0.14
C CYS A 234 14.52 -1.54 -1.46
N LEU A 235 13.56 -0.61 -1.38
CA LEU A 235 13.01 0.07 -2.55
C LEU A 235 14.06 0.94 -3.24
N PHE A 236 14.95 1.55 -2.45
CA PHE A 236 16.01 2.45 -2.91
C PHE A 236 17.33 1.74 -3.23
N SER A 237 17.41 0.41 -3.03
CA SER A 237 18.62 -0.35 -3.30
C SER A 237 18.67 -0.77 -4.77
N ASP A 238 19.84 -0.64 -5.38
CA ASP A 238 20.14 -1.22 -6.68
C ASP A 238 20.50 -2.72 -6.57
N THR A 239 20.73 -3.21 -5.34
CA THR A 239 21.06 -4.62 -5.10
C THR A 239 19.82 -5.50 -5.28
N GLU A 240 19.94 -6.49 -6.15
CA GLU A 240 18.91 -7.47 -6.45
C GLU A 240 19.50 -8.89 -6.39
N TYR A 241 18.74 -9.84 -5.85
CA TYR A 241 19.12 -11.25 -5.75
C TYR A 241 18.24 -12.08 -6.66
N ASP A 242 18.81 -12.70 -7.71
CA ASP A 242 18.04 -13.57 -8.62
C ASP A 242 17.65 -14.88 -7.92
N ILE A 243 16.36 -15.08 -7.71
CA ILE A 243 15.80 -16.31 -7.13
C ILE A 243 15.16 -17.20 -8.19
N ARG A 244 14.97 -16.70 -9.42
CA ARG A 244 14.24 -17.39 -10.48
C ARG A 244 14.85 -18.73 -10.85
N SER A 245 16.17 -18.78 -10.95
CA SER A 245 16.91 -20.02 -11.29
C SER A 245 16.72 -21.07 -10.22
N ALA A 246 16.87 -20.71 -8.93
CA ALA A 246 16.63 -21.58 -7.80
C ALA A 246 15.16 -22.07 -7.72
N LEU A 247 14.19 -21.20 -8.00
CA LEU A 247 12.77 -21.57 -8.03
C LEU A 247 12.41 -22.56 -9.13
N ARG A 248 13.09 -22.50 -10.29
CA ARG A 248 12.78 -23.34 -11.47
C ARG A 248 13.51 -24.67 -11.47
N LYS A 249 14.77 -24.70 -11.09
CA LYS A 249 15.65 -25.84 -11.28
C LYS A 249 16.42 -26.25 -10.01
N GLY A 250 16.46 -25.37 -9.01
CA GLY A 250 17.23 -25.58 -7.79
C GLY A 250 16.48 -26.35 -6.72
N SER A 251 17.23 -26.69 -5.68
CA SER A 251 16.70 -27.27 -4.45
C SER A 251 15.99 -26.20 -3.59
N GLU A 252 15.34 -26.66 -2.53
CA GLU A 252 14.74 -25.77 -1.55
C GLU A 252 15.81 -24.99 -0.79
N GLU A 253 16.94 -25.64 -0.49
CA GLU A 253 18.11 -25.04 0.18
C GLU A 253 18.67 -23.86 -0.63
N GLU A 254 18.73 -23.98 -1.97
CA GLU A 254 19.18 -22.89 -2.82
C GLU A 254 18.22 -21.69 -2.76
N VAL A 255 16.90 -21.91 -2.75
CA VAL A 255 15.91 -20.86 -2.58
C VAL A 255 16.07 -20.17 -1.22
N LEU A 256 16.20 -20.94 -0.14
CA LEU A 256 16.43 -20.43 1.21
C LEU A 256 17.75 -19.65 1.32
N SER A 257 18.80 -20.09 0.65
CA SER A 257 20.09 -19.39 0.61
C SER A 257 19.97 -17.99 0.00
N VAL A 258 19.25 -17.85 -1.12
CA VAL A 258 19.01 -16.53 -1.75
C VAL A 258 18.20 -15.61 -0.83
N PHE A 259 17.17 -16.14 -0.17
CA PHE A 259 16.41 -15.33 0.81
C PHE A 259 17.29 -14.87 1.97
N LYS A 260 18.12 -15.76 2.54
CA LYS A 260 19.05 -15.43 3.63
C LYS A 260 20.04 -14.34 3.19
N ALA A 261 20.61 -14.46 1.99
CA ALA A 261 21.51 -13.44 1.45
C ALA A 261 20.83 -12.05 1.34
N ALA A 262 19.55 -12.01 0.95
CA ALA A 262 18.79 -10.77 0.87
C ALA A 262 18.36 -10.21 2.23
N LEU A 263 18.20 -11.04 3.26
CA LEU A 263 17.81 -10.64 4.62
C LEU A 263 18.95 -10.05 5.43
N PHE A 264 20.18 -10.49 5.19
CA PHE A 264 21.38 -10.10 5.93
C PHE A 264 22.27 -9.11 5.17
N HIS A 265 21.69 -8.42 4.18
CA HIS A 265 22.37 -7.41 3.37
C HIS A 265 22.52 -6.07 4.08
#